data_8fc29ee9fa3efd03e280c115bb2c74ca
#
_entry.id   8fc29ee9fa3efd03e280c115bb2c74ca
#
_cell.length_a   1.000
_cell.length_b   1.000
_cell.length_c   1.000
_cell.angle_alpha   90.00
_cell.angle_beta   90.00
_cell.angle_gamma   90.00
#
_symmetry.space_group_name_H-M   'P 1'
#
loop_
_entity.id
_entity.type
_entity.pdbx_description
1 polymer ?
#
loop_
_entity_poly.entity_id
_entity_poly.type
_entity_poly.pdbx_seq_one_letter_code
_entity_poly.pdbx_strand_id
1 'polypeptide(L)'
;MTQLKTLPTYDPTLFEGAAEVYAQYRTKYSPAVFDKLTEIFNLNGQGRLLDLGTGPGLIAIPLSSKFQEVVAIDPDPDMLKEAQRQAAAVKASNITWLEQGAELINPSLGTFKLATIGRAFHWMERELVLESLYELLTDDGAVALLNTGDNPWISSLPWKQAAIEVVKKWLGEERRTGQRGQGIRKPVDPPHEVVIANSKFARQELYEVPFEKSWTVSSYLGYLYTTAFSLKIFYGDKAEEFEADIKEALLAVEPSGHFTEELTATIQVVWKH
;
A
#
# COMPACT_ATOMS: atom_id res chain seq x y z
N MET A 1 18.04 10.82 -31.09
CA MET A 1 18.59 10.76 -29.72
C MET A 1 17.41 10.79 -28.79
N THR A 2 16.98 9.63 -28.32
CA THR A 2 15.90 9.50 -27.35
C THR A 2 16.42 10.01 -26.02
N GLN A 3 15.86 11.10 -25.50
CA GLN A 3 16.15 11.54 -24.14
C GLN A 3 15.80 10.38 -23.20
N LEU A 4 16.80 9.83 -22.53
CA LEU A 4 16.61 8.97 -21.38
C LEU A 4 15.79 9.80 -20.37
N LYS A 5 14.47 9.51 -20.26
CA LYS A 5 13.68 10.01 -19.14
C LYS A 5 14.39 9.52 -17.88
N THR A 6 14.84 10.43 -17.05
CA THR A 6 15.30 10.09 -15.70
C THR A 6 14.10 9.44 -14.99
N LEU A 7 14.21 8.16 -14.69
CA LEU A 7 13.23 7.45 -13.87
C LEU A 7 13.06 8.23 -12.55
N PRO A 8 11.85 8.33 -12.00
CA PRO A 8 11.68 8.93 -10.69
C PRO A 8 12.54 8.15 -9.72
N THR A 9 13.39 8.85 -9.05
CA THR A 9 14.24 8.23 -8.04
C THR A 9 13.33 7.90 -6.86
N TYR A 10 13.16 6.60 -6.55
CA TYR A 10 12.56 6.19 -5.28
C TYR A 10 13.22 6.98 -4.14
N ASP A 11 12.41 7.60 -3.30
CA ASP A 11 12.92 8.31 -2.12
C ASP A 11 13.09 7.30 -0.97
N PRO A 12 14.32 6.85 -0.68
CA PRO A 12 14.55 5.83 0.35
C PRO A 12 14.20 6.34 1.76
N THR A 13 13.99 7.64 1.93
CA THR A 13 13.60 8.23 3.22
C THR A 13 12.08 8.27 3.41
N LEU A 14 11.30 7.85 2.41
CA LEU A 14 9.84 7.95 2.43
C LEU A 14 9.22 7.20 3.62
N PHE A 15 9.75 6.02 3.94
CA PHE A 15 9.31 5.20 5.07
C PHE A 15 10.48 4.78 5.98
N GLU A 16 11.58 5.56 5.98
CA GLU A 16 12.76 5.28 6.79
C GLU A 16 12.40 5.03 8.27
N GLY A 17 12.77 3.86 8.79
CA GLY A 17 12.51 3.44 10.17
C GLY A 17 11.04 3.11 10.48
N ALA A 18 10.14 3.08 9.48
CA ALA A 18 8.73 2.85 9.71
C ALA A 18 8.29 1.39 9.48
N ALA A 19 9.16 0.50 8.99
CA ALA A 19 8.77 -0.84 8.53
C ALA A 19 8.04 -1.67 9.61
N GLU A 20 8.56 -1.72 10.83
CA GLU A 20 7.96 -2.47 11.95
C GLU A 20 6.60 -1.85 12.35
N VAL A 21 6.55 -0.52 12.52
CA VAL A 21 5.33 0.22 12.85
C VAL A 21 4.30 0.07 11.74
N TYR A 22 4.74 0.12 10.48
CA TYR A 22 3.89 -0.10 9.31
C TYR A 22 3.27 -1.50 9.33
N ALA A 23 4.07 -2.54 9.55
CA ALA A 23 3.61 -3.92 9.63
C ALA A 23 2.59 -4.15 10.75
N GLN A 24 2.76 -3.46 11.88
CA GLN A 24 1.91 -3.58 13.06
C GLN A 24 0.59 -2.82 12.90
N TYR A 25 0.62 -1.56 12.47
CA TYR A 25 -0.49 -0.63 12.59
C TYR A 25 -1.16 -0.24 11.27
N ARG A 26 -0.49 -0.43 10.13
CA ARG A 26 -1.12 -0.14 8.84
C ARG A 26 -2.38 -0.96 8.66
N THR A 27 -3.46 -0.33 8.16
CA THR A 27 -4.71 -1.03 7.87
C THR A 27 -4.43 -2.21 6.94
N LYS A 28 -4.65 -3.42 7.46
CA LYS A 28 -4.52 -4.67 6.70
C LYS A 28 -5.75 -4.86 5.82
N TYR A 29 -5.58 -5.57 4.73
CA TYR A 29 -6.71 -6.03 3.94
C TYR A 29 -7.51 -7.04 4.73
N SER A 30 -8.84 -6.93 4.71
CA SER A 30 -9.71 -7.92 5.37
C SER A 30 -9.60 -9.27 4.67
N PRO A 31 -9.81 -10.40 5.37
CA PRO A 31 -9.83 -11.73 4.75
C PRO A 31 -10.76 -11.80 3.54
N ALA A 32 -11.90 -11.11 3.57
CA ALA A 32 -12.85 -11.06 2.46
C ALA A 32 -12.27 -10.50 1.15
N VAL A 33 -11.23 -9.63 1.22
CA VAL A 33 -10.51 -9.17 0.03
C VAL A 33 -9.76 -10.32 -0.64
N PHE A 34 -9.10 -11.17 0.14
CA PHE A 34 -8.36 -12.33 -0.38
C PHE A 34 -9.31 -13.44 -0.85
N ASP A 35 -10.45 -13.62 -0.18
CA ASP A 35 -11.50 -14.53 -0.63
C ASP A 35 -12.06 -14.05 -1.98
N LYS A 36 -12.30 -12.75 -2.13
CA LYS A 36 -12.77 -12.16 -3.39
C LYS A 36 -11.75 -12.32 -4.51
N LEU A 37 -10.45 -12.10 -4.27
CA LEU A 37 -9.40 -12.39 -5.24
C LEU A 37 -9.36 -13.89 -5.60
N THR A 38 -9.54 -14.77 -4.61
CA THR A 38 -9.58 -16.22 -4.82
C THR A 38 -10.75 -16.60 -5.75
N GLU A 39 -11.92 -15.99 -5.55
CA GLU A 39 -13.11 -16.19 -6.40
C GLU A 39 -12.86 -15.69 -7.83
N ILE A 40 -12.44 -14.42 -7.99
CA ILE A 40 -12.25 -13.77 -9.30
C ILE A 40 -11.26 -14.57 -10.17
N PHE A 41 -10.15 -15.02 -9.59
CA PHE A 41 -9.05 -15.65 -10.32
C PHE A 41 -9.04 -17.18 -10.21
N ASN A 42 -10.04 -17.78 -9.54
CA ASN A 42 -10.10 -19.22 -9.26
C ASN A 42 -8.76 -19.74 -8.74
N LEU A 43 -8.24 -19.09 -7.68
CA LEU A 43 -6.92 -19.40 -7.11
C LEU A 43 -6.97 -20.75 -6.38
N ASN A 44 -6.07 -21.65 -6.75
CA ASN A 44 -6.10 -23.05 -6.31
C ASN A 44 -4.72 -23.63 -5.94
N GLY A 45 -3.75 -22.77 -5.66
CA GLY A 45 -2.36 -23.17 -5.38
C GLY A 45 -1.49 -23.32 -6.61
N GLN A 46 -2.02 -23.03 -7.81
CA GLN A 46 -1.27 -23.10 -9.06
C GLN A 46 -0.98 -21.69 -9.60
N GLY A 47 0.00 -21.62 -10.52
CA GLY A 47 0.43 -20.35 -11.12
C GLY A 47 1.32 -19.54 -10.19
N ARG A 48 1.69 -18.36 -10.66
CA ARG A 48 2.64 -17.47 -9.98
C ARG A 48 2.00 -16.10 -9.72
N LEU A 49 2.32 -15.53 -8.57
CA LEU A 49 1.95 -14.16 -8.19
C LEU A 49 3.18 -13.24 -8.25
N LEU A 50 3.00 -12.04 -8.78
CA LEU A 50 3.94 -10.93 -8.67
C LEU A 50 3.32 -9.84 -7.80
N ASP A 51 3.93 -9.51 -6.65
CA ASP A 51 3.45 -8.44 -5.76
C ASP A 51 4.44 -7.27 -5.79
N LEU A 52 4.03 -6.14 -6.37
CA LEU A 52 4.87 -4.95 -6.58
C LEU A 52 4.60 -3.89 -5.52
N GLY A 53 5.67 -3.36 -4.93
CA GLY A 53 5.58 -2.49 -3.76
C GLY A 53 5.00 -3.26 -2.59
N THR A 54 5.55 -4.47 -2.36
CA THR A 54 5.00 -5.44 -1.41
C THR A 54 5.02 -4.95 0.05
N GLY A 55 5.90 -3.96 0.35
CA GLY A 55 6.13 -3.49 1.71
C GLY A 55 6.45 -4.64 2.67
N PRO A 56 5.82 -4.69 3.85
CA PRO A 56 6.03 -5.80 4.78
C PRO A 56 5.21 -7.05 4.43
N GLY A 57 4.83 -7.24 3.16
CA GLY A 57 4.18 -8.46 2.67
C GLY A 57 2.68 -8.55 2.92
N LEU A 58 1.97 -7.42 3.05
CA LEU A 58 0.55 -7.39 3.41
C LEU A 58 -0.38 -8.09 2.41
N ILE A 59 0.08 -8.32 1.17
CA ILE A 59 -0.65 -9.08 0.13
C ILE A 59 0.06 -10.39 -0.17
N ALA A 60 1.38 -10.35 -0.40
CA ALA A 60 2.18 -11.51 -0.76
C ALA A 60 2.02 -12.67 0.26
N ILE A 61 2.09 -12.37 1.56
CA ILE A 61 2.03 -13.38 2.62
C ILE A 61 0.65 -14.06 2.69
N PRO A 62 -0.48 -13.33 2.81
CA PRO A 62 -1.80 -13.95 2.83
C PRO A 62 -2.14 -14.76 1.57
N LEU A 63 -1.67 -14.31 0.40
CA LEU A 63 -1.92 -15.02 -0.87
C LEU A 63 -0.93 -16.15 -1.15
N SER A 64 0.17 -16.29 -0.40
CA SER A 64 1.21 -17.28 -0.70
C SER A 64 0.68 -18.70 -0.85
N SER A 65 -0.24 -19.13 0.01
CA SER A 65 -0.85 -20.47 -0.04
C SER A 65 -1.78 -20.69 -1.25
N LYS A 66 -2.12 -19.63 -1.98
CA LYS A 66 -3.01 -19.67 -3.15
C LYS A 66 -2.25 -19.77 -4.48
N PHE A 67 -0.91 -19.75 -4.44
CA PHE A 67 -0.04 -19.82 -5.60
C PHE A 67 1.08 -20.85 -5.40
N GLN A 68 1.59 -21.35 -6.49
CA GLN A 68 2.76 -22.23 -6.48
C GLN A 68 4.02 -21.46 -6.05
N GLU A 69 4.16 -20.22 -6.51
CA GLU A 69 5.27 -19.32 -6.22
C GLU A 69 4.79 -17.88 -6.17
N VAL A 70 5.39 -17.11 -5.28
CA VAL A 70 5.19 -15.65 -5.19
C VAL A 70 6.54 -14.97 -5.39
N VAL A 71 6.57 -13.95 -6.25
CA VAL A 71 7.68 -13.01 -6.36
C VAL A 71 7.19 -11.67 -5.78
N ALA A 72 7.83 -11.21 -4.73
CA ALA A 72 7.47 -10.01 -4.01
C ALA A 72 8.60 -8.98 -4.09
N ILE A 73 8.29 -7.80 -4.60
CA ILE A 73 9.27 -6.76 -4.95
C ILE A 73 9.00 -5.49 -4.16
N ASP A 74 10.04 -4.95 -3.54
CA ASP A 74 10.02 -3.63 -2.91
C ASP A 74 11.42 -3.00 -2.98
N PRO A 75 11.55 -1.69 -3.22
CA PRO A 75 12.85 -1.03 -3.22
C PRO A 75 13.40 -0.77 -1.80
N ASP A 76 12.59 -0.95 -0.74
CA ASP A 76 12.97 -0.70 0.65
C ASP A 76 13.44 -1.99 1.33
N PRO A 77 14.75 -2.13 1.67
CA PRO A 77 15.29 -3.32 2.31
C PRO A 77 14.73 -3.57 3.72
N ASP A 78 14.36 -2.52 4.46
CA ASP A 78 13.78 -2.68 5.80
C ASP A 78 12.35 -3.24 5.72
N MET A 79 11.58 -2.83 4.72
CA MET A 79 10.27 -3.41 4.42
C MET A 79 10.40 -4.90 4.08
N LEU A 80 11.34 -5.27 3.21
CA LEU A 80 11.57 -6.67 2.83
C LEU A 80 12.06 -7.52 4.00
N LYS A 81 12.92 -6.99 4.86
CA LYS A 81 13.37 -7.67 6.07
C LYS A 81 12.21 -7.97 7.03
N GLU A 82 11.30 -7.01 7.20
CA GLU A 82 10.12 -7.19 8.02
C GLU A 82 9.15 -8.19 7.37
N ALA A 83 8.98 -8.15 6.04
CA ALA A 83 8.17 -9.11 5.30
C ALA A 83 8.69 -10.55 5.47
N GLN A 84 10.00 -10.76 5.36
CA GLN A 84 10.64 -12.06 5.58
C GLN A 84 10.42 -12.56 7.01
N ARG A 85 10.52 -11.67 8.02
CA ARG A 85 10.24 -12.01 9.41
C ARG A 85 8.79 -12.48 9.60
N GLN A 86 7.82 -11.76 9.01
CA GLN A 86 6.40 -12.12 9.08
C GLN A 86 6.09 -13.41 8.31
N ALA A 87 6.65 -13.59 7.13
CA ALA A 87 6.49 -14.80 6.34
C ALA A 87 7.00 -16.05 7.09
N ALA A 88 8.16 -15.94 7.75
CA ALA A 88 8.71 -17.01 8.59
C ALA A 88 7.79 -17.37 9.76
N ALA A 89 7.17 -16.37 10.41
CA ALA A 89 6.25 -16.58 11.52
C ALA A 89 5.00 -17.42 11.13
N VAL A 90 4.55 -17.29 9.88
CA VAL A 90 3.39 -18.04 9.33
C VAL A 90 3.81 -19.22 8.43
N LYS A 91 5.11 -19.49 8.33
CA LYS A 91 5.70 -20.57 7.51
C LYS A 91 5.38 -20.45 6.01
N ALA A 92 5.24 -19.23 5.49
CA ALA A 92 5.13 -18.98 4.06
C ALA A 92 6.52 -19.08 3.43
N SER A 93 6.81 -20.20 2.76
CA SER A 93 8.16 -20.56 2.27
C SER A 93 8.31 -20.47 0.74
N ASN A 94 7.23 -20.18 0.02
CA ASN A 94 7.20 -20.09 -1.45
C ASN A 94 7.27 -18.65 -1.99
N ILE A 95 7.83 -17.72 -1.20
CA ILE A 95 7.95 -16.31 -1.58
C ILE A 95 9.42 -15.97 -1.82
N THR A 96 9.71 -15.49 -3.02
CA THR A 96 11.01 -14.89 -3.38
C THR A 96 10.93 -13.38 -3.21
N TRP A 97 11.81 -12.82 -2.39
CA TRP A 97 11.87 -11.39 -2.08
C TRP A 97 12.97 -10.72 -2.91
N LEU A 98 12.64 -9.65 -3.65
CA LEU A 98 13.58 -8.95 -4.51
C LEU A 98 13.62 -7.46 -4.15
N GLU A 99 14.83 -6.98 -3.82
CA GLU A 99 15.09 -5.56 -3.55
C GLU A 99 15.32 -4.84 -4.89
N GLN A 100 14.25 -4.26 -5.43
CA GLN A 100 14.32 -3.42 -6.63
C GLN A 100 13.04 -2.59 -6.79
N GLY A 101 13.10 -1.55 -7.63
CA GLY A 101 11.91 -0.81 -8.07
C GLY A 101 11.06 -1.62 -9.04
N ALA A 102 9.76 -1.33 -9.07
CA ALA A 102 8.80 -1.95 -10.00
C ALA A 102 9.15 -1.67 -11.47
N GLU A 103 9.85 -0.59 -11.75
CA GLU A 103 10.30 -0.18 -13.09
C GLU A 103 11.38 -1.11 -13.69
N LEU A 104 11.98 -1.96 -12.84
CA LEU A 104 13.07 -2.87 -13.24
C LEU A 104 12.60 -4.31 -13.55
N ILE A 105 11.28 -4.57 -13.43
CA ILE A 105 10.74 -5.88 -13.80
C ILE A 105 10.96 -6.14 -15.29
N ASN A 106 11.30 -7.38 -15.62
CA ASN A 106 11.64 -7.76 -16.97
C ASN A 106 11.39 -9.26 -17.23
N PRO A 107 11.43 -9.75 -18.49
CA PRO A 107 11.07 -11.12 -18.82
C PRO A 107 11.88 -12.22 -18.14
N SER A 108 13.03 -11.94 -17.54
CA SER A 108 13.80 -12.94 -16.80
C SER A 108 13.07 -13.45 -15.53
N LEU A 109 12.08 -12.70 -15.03
CA LEU A 109 11.23 -13.11 -13.91
C LEU A 109 10.24 -14.23 -14.29
N GLY A 110 10.08 -14.53 -15.59
CA GLY A 110 9.09 -15.48 -16.09
C GLY A 110 7.68 -14.89 -16.15
N THR A 111 6.66 -15.74 -16.24
CA THR A 111 5.27 -15.33 -16.41
C THR A 111 4.46 -15.50 -15.12
N PHE A 112 3.42 -14.67 -14.97
CA PHE A 112 2.57 -14.62 -13.78
C PHE A 112 1.09 -14.69 -14.16
N LYS A 113 0.31 -15.38 -13.33
CA LYS A 113 -1.15 -15.42 -13.44
C LYS A 113 -1.78 -14.11 -12.92
N LEU A 114 -1.21 -13.55 -11.87
CA LEU A 114 -1.68 -12.35 -11.24
C LEU A 114 -0.51 -11.45 -10.85
N ALA A 115 -0.65 -10.15 -11.09
CA ALA A 115 0.18 -9.14 -10.46
C ALA A 115 -0.67 -8.32 -9.48
N THR A 116 -0.17 -8.07 -8.28
CA THR A 116 -0.84 -7.22 -7.28
C THR A 116 -0.03 -5.97 -6.98
N ILE A 117 -0.73 -4.85 -6.77
CA ILE A 117 -0.13 -3.58 -6.33
C ILE A 117 -1.04 -2.99 -5.25
N GLY A 118 -0.58 -3.04 -4.00
CA GLY A 118 -1.34 -2.57 -2.85
C GLY A 118 -0.92 -1.18 -2.40
N ARG A 119 -1.69 -0.14 -2.69
CA ARG A 119 -1.43 1.26 -2.26
C ARG A 119 -0.04 1.79 -2.65
N ALA A 120 0.56 1.22 -3.70
CA ALA A 120 1.90 1.57 -4.16
C ALA A 120 1.94 2.19 -5.56
N PHE A 121 0.92 1.97 -6.40
CA PHE A 121 0.92 2.32 -7.81
C PHE A 121 1.21 3.82 -8.08
N HIS A 122 0.82 4.70 -7.18
CA HIS A 122 1.07 6.14 -7.30
C HIS A 122 2.53 6.57 -7.00
N TRP A 123 3.37 5.64 -6.57
CA TRP A 123 4.81 5.84 -6.39
C TRP A 123 5.63 5.38 -7.59
N MET A 124 5.00 4.73 -8.58
CA MET A 124 5.65 4.07 -9.72
C MET A 124 5.53 4.90 -11.00
N GLU A 125 6.43 4.66 -11.95
CA GLU A 125 6.25 5.04 -13.36
C GLU A 125 5.18 4.15 -13.98
N ARG A 126 3.94 4.52 -13.79
CA ARG A 126 2.75 3.69 -13.98
C ARG A 126 2.61 3.13 -15.39
N GLU A 127 2.88 3.96 -16.40
CA GLU A 127 2.83 3.56 -17.80
C GLU A 127 3.88 2.48 -18.12
N LEU A 128 5.12 2.69 -17.65
CA LEU A 128 6.21 1.75 -17.82
C LEU A 128 5.94 0.42 -17.10
N VAL A 129 5.44 0.50 -15.87
CA VAL A 129 5.10 -0.69 -15.07
C VAL A 129 3.98 -1.48 -15.70
N LEU A 130 2.90 -0.82 -16.20
CA LEU A 130 1.83 -1.52 -16.91
C LEU A 130 2.31 -2.15 -18.23
N GLU A 131 3.19 -1.47 -18.97
CA GLU A 131 3.77 -2.05 -20.19
C GLU A 131 4.58 -3.31 -19.89
N SER A 132 5.43 -3.27 -18.87
CA SER A 132 6.24 -4.43 -18.44
C SER A 132 5.35 -5.56 -17.91
N LEU A 133 4.32 -5.25 -17.13
CA LEU A 133 3.36 -6.23 -16.61
C LEU A 133 2.59 -6.92 -17.74
N TYR A 134 2.22 -6.20 -18.79
CA TYR A 134 1.54 -6.80 -19.93
C TYR A 134 2.36 -7.92 -20.57
N GLU A 135 3.68 -7.77 -20.65
CA GLU A 135 4.59 -8.79 -21.21
C GLU A 135 4.81 -9.97 -20.24
N LEU A 136 4.73 -9.72 -18.92
CA LEU A 136 4.99 -10.72 -17.88
C LEU A 136 3.74 -11.53 -17.49
N LEU A 137 2.54 -11.11 -17.87
CA LEU A 137 1.32 -11.83 -17.53
C LEU A 137 1.02 -12.94 -18.56
N THR A 138 0.46 -14.06 -18.08
CA THR A 138 -0.16 -15.07 -18.94
C THR A 138 -1.32 -14.47 -19.74
N ASP A 139 -1.80 -15.14 -20.78
CA ASP A 139 -2.87 -14.61 -21.64
C ASP A 139 -4.17 -14.36 -20.84
N ASP A 140 -4.47 -15.20 -19.85
CA ASP A 140 -5.59 -15.06 -18.90
C ASP A 140 -5.21 -14.26 -17.64
N GLY A 141 -4.04 -13.63 -17.64
CA GLY A 141 -3.51 -12.90 -16.50
C GLY A 141 -4.08 -11.51 -16.33
N ALA A 142 -3.90 -10.97 -15.13
CA ALA A 142 -4.41 -9.64 -14.78
C ALA A 142 -3.51 -8.91 -13.78
N VAL A 143 -3.71 -7.61 -13.68
CA VAL A 143 -3.21 -6.76 -12.59
C VAL A 143 -4.37 -6.46 -11.64
N ALA A 144 -4.17 -6.62 -10.34
CA ALA A 144 -5.10 -6.18 -9.30
C ALA A 144 -4.49 -5.02 -8.50
N LEU A 145 -5.10 -3.85 -8.59
CA LEU A 145 -4.77 -2.70 -7.77
C LEU A 145 -5.67 -2.70 -6.52
N LEU A 146 -5.06 -2.74 -5.33
CA LEU A 146 -5.79 -2.85 -4.07
C LEU A 146 -5.68 -1.58 -3.23
N ASN A 147 -6.81 -1.17 -2.65
CA ASN A 147 -6.87 -0.08 -1.68
C ASN A 147 -7.77 -0.48 -0.50
N THR A 148 -7.51 0.05 0.68
CA THR A 148 -8.30 -0.19 1.90
C THR A 148 -9.35 0.89 2.21
N GLY A 149 -9.38 1.97 1.42
CA GLY A 149 -10.32 3.08 1.63
C GLY A 149 -9.99 3.97 2.84
N ASP A 150 -8.95 3.67 3.60
CA ASP A 150 -8.57 4.36 4.83
C ASP A 150 -7.79 5.66 4.57
N ASN A 151 -8.45 6.71 4.15
CA ASN A 151 -7.82 8.02 3.98
C ASN A 151 -8.33 9.00 5.05
N PRO A 152 -7.59 9.24 6.15
CA PRO A 152 -8.06 10.10 7.23
C PRO A 152 -8.14 11.57 6.83
N TRP A 153 -7.39 11.99 5.81
CA TRP A 153 -7.33 13.38 5.36
C TRP A 153 -8.65 13.90 4.76
N ILE A 154 -9.46 12.99 4.22
CA ILE A 154 -10.77 13.31 3.61
C ILE A 154 -11.94 12.66 4.35
N SER A 155 -11.69 12.09 5.53
CA SER A 155 -12.72 11.42 6.33
C SER A 155 -13.69 12.44 6.93
N SER A 156 -14.98 12.12 6.96
CA SER A 156 -16.01 12.91 7.63
C SER A 156 -16.19 12.52 9.12
N LEU A 157 -15.47 11.51 9.61
CA LEU A 157 -15.58 11.06 11.00
C LEU A 157 -14.96 12.10 11.93
N PRO A 158 -15.71 12.59 12.95
CA PRO A 158 -15.26 13.69 13.83
C PRO A 158 -13.92 13.41 14.51
N TRP A 159 -13.69 12.18 14.99
CA TRP A 159 -12.45 11.81 15.64
C TRP A 159 -11.23 11.79 14.70
N LYS A 160 -11.43 11.42 13.41
CA LYS A 160 -10.37 11.50 12.40
C LYS A 160 -10.06 12.96 12.04
N GLN A 161 -11.10 13.78 11.91
CA GLN A 161 -10.91 15.21 11.68
C GLN A 161 -10.14 15.85 12.84
N ALA A 162 -10.50 15.55 14.09
CA ALA A 162 -9.76 16.04 15.26
C ALA A 162 -8.28 15.66 15.22
N ALA A 163 -7.97 14.41 14.88
CA ALA A 163 -6.58 13.97 14.76
C ALA A 163 -5.83 14.67 13.60
N ILE A 164 -6.48 14.88 12.45
CA ILE A 164 -5.87 15.60 11.32
C ILE A 164 -5.65 17.07 11.65
N GLU A 165 -6.52 17.73 12.39
CA GLU A 165 -6.27 19.10 12.86
C GLU A 165 -5.03 19.18 13.77
N VAL A 166 -4.78 18.18 14.62
CA VAL A 166 -3.52 18.10 15.37
C VAL A 166 -2.32 17.92 14.44
N VAL A 167 -2.41 17.01 13.45
CA VAL A 167 -1.34 16.85 12.45
C VAL A 167 -1.04 18.17 11.73
N LYS A 168 -2.07 18.91 11.31
CA LYS A 168 -1.92 20.23 10.68
C LYS A 168 -1.28 21.27 11.61
N LYS A 169 -1.68 21.31 12.88
CA LYS A 169 -1.08 22.18 13.90
C LYS A 169 0.44 21.97 13.99
N TRP A 170 0.88 20.73 13.91
CA TRP A 170 2.29 20.36 14.04
C TRP A 170 3.10 20.47 12.76
N LEU A 171 2.52 20.08 11.62
CA LEU A 171 3.24 19.92 10.36
C LEU A 171 2.80 20.92 9.27
N GLY A 172 1.78 21.74 9.53
CA GLY A 172 1.23 22.70 8.57
C GLY A 172 0.00 22.19 7.83
N GLU A 173 -0.73 23.12 7.19
CA GLU A 173 -2.01 22.85 6.52
C GLU A 173 -1.90 21.93 5.31
N GLU A 174 -0.74 21.88 4.67
CA GLU A 174 -0.55 21.09 3.47
C GLU A 174 -0.11 19.65 3.83
N ARG A 175 -0.71 18.69 3.13
CA ARG A 175 -0.35 17.29 3.31
C ARG A 175 1.09 17.02 2.86
N ARG A 176 1.95 16.74 3.80
CA ARG A 176 3.37 16.44 3.53
C ARG A 176 3.58 15.08 2.88
N THR A 177 4.71 14.90 2.19
CA THR A 177 5.14 13.64 1.57
C THR A 177 6.64 13.67 1.28
N GLY A 178 7.27 12.50 1.11
CA GLY A 178 8.65 12.30 0.62
C GLY A 178 9.71 13.13 1.33
N GLN A 179 10.98 12.92 0.98
CA GLN A 179 12.14 13.72 1.44
C GLN A 179 12.07 14.17 2.91
N ARG A 180 11.82 13.24 3.84
CA ARG A 180 11.60 13.53 5.28
C ARG A 180 10.49 14.56 5.54
N GLY A 181 9.40 14.50 4.75
CA GLY A 181 8.28 15.42 4.88
C GLY A 181 8.50 16.82 4.35
N GLN A 182 9.54 17.07 3.58
CA GLN A 182 9.78 18.38 2.95
C GLN A 182 8.97 18.60 1.67
N GLY A 183 8.49 17.52 1.04
CA GLY A 183 7.60 17.60 -0.11
C GLY A 183 6.13 17.84 0.29
N ILE A 184 5.34 18.32 -0.65
CA ILE A 184 3.89 18.48 -0.54
C ILE A 184 3.22 17.50 -1.48
N ARG A 185 2.22 16.77 -0.98
CA ARG A 185 1.46 15.83 -1.79
C ARG A 185 0.64 16.55 -2.85
N LYS A 186 0.98 16.33 -4.10
CA LYS A 186 0.14 16.73 -5.24
C LYS A 186 -0.89 15.62 -5.55
N PRO A 187 -2.04 15.96 -6.14
CA PRO A 187 -2.91 14.96 -6.76
C PRO A 187 -2.12 14.08 -7.73
N VAL A 188 -2.52 12.81 -7.81
CA VAL A 188 -1.95 11.90 -8.81
C VAL A 188 -2.45 12.32 -10.20
N ASP A 189 -1.54 12.76 -11.05
CA ASP A 189 -1.86 13.29 -12.37
C ASP A 189 -1.00 12.58 -13.45
N PRO A 190 -1.61 12.03 -14.50
CA PRO A 190 -3.05 11.81 -14.65
C PRO A 190 -3.63 10.82 -13.62
N PRO A 191 -4.95 10.78 -13.36
CA PRO A 191 -5.56 9.75 -12.52
C PRO A 191 -5.23 8.32 -12.97
N HIS A 192 -5.27 7.35 -12.05
CA HIS A 192 -4.94 5.95 -12.38
C HIS A 192 -5.80 5.38 -13.51
N GLU A 193 -7.07 5.72 -13.50
CA GLU A 193 -8.05 5.29 -14.51
C GLU A 193 -7.66 5.75 -15.91
N VAL A 194 -7.09 6.94 -16.05
CA VAL A 194 -6.62 7.49 -17.33
C VAL A 194 -5.38 6.74 -17.81
N VAL A 195 -4.45 6.43 -16.90
CA VAL A 195 -3.24 5.66 -17.25
C VAL A 195 -3.63 4.24 -17.69
N ILE A 196 -4.53 3.60 -16.95
CA ILE A 196 -5.01 2.26 -17.27
C ILE A 196 -5.75 2.25 -18.62
N ALA A 197 -6.65 3.20 -18.86
CA ALA A 197 -7.41 3.29 -20.11
C ALA A 197 -6.53 3.50 -21.34
N ASN A 198 -5.33 4.10 -21.16
CA ASN A 198 -4.35 4.30 -22.23
C ASN A 198 -3.35 3.15 -22.37
N SER A 199 -3.44 2.12 -21.54
CA SER A 199 -2.56 0.96 -21.55
C SER A 199 -3.00 -0.10 -22.59
N LYS A 200 -2.23 -1.17 -22.74
CA LYS A 200 -2.55 -2.30 -23.62
C LYS A 200 -3.64 -3.23 -23.05
N PHE A 201 -4.05 -3.04 -21.78
CA PHE A 201 -5.01 -3.91 -21.12
C PHE A 201 -6.43 -3.69 -21.69
N ALA A 202 -7.15 -4.79 -21.92
CA ALA A 202 -8.41 -4.75 -22.70
C ALA A 202 -9.65 -4.49 -21.84
N ARG A 203 -9.67 -4.95 -20.61
CA ARG A 203 -10.83 -4.92 -19.72
C ARG A 203 -10.45 -4.51 -18.31
N GLN A 204 -11.31 -3.73 -17.68
CA GLN A 204 -11.18 -3.40 -16.27
C GLN A 204 -12.50 -3.62 -15.52
N GLU A 205 -12.38 -4.05 -14.29
CA GLU A 205 -13.50 -4.27 -13.37
C GLU A 205 -13.14 -3.72 -12.00
N LEU A 206 -14.12 -3.17 -11.29
CA LEU A 206 -13.97 -2.68 -9.93
C LEU A 206 -14.84 -3.49 -8.99
N TYR A 207 -14.24 -4.03 -7.94
CA TYR A 207 -14.94 -4.73 -6.87
C TYR A 207 -14.77 -3.96 -5.57
N GLU A 208 -15.85 -3.90 -4.81
CA GLU A 208 -15.90 -3.26 -3.50
C GLU A 208 -16.13 -4.31 -2.42
N VAL A 209 -15.33 -4.26 -1.37
CA VAL A 209 -15.41 -5.18 -0.24
C VAL A 209 -15.52 -4.37 1.04
N PRO A 210 -16.73 -4.22 1.61
CA PRO A 210 -16.93 -3.50 2.86
C PRO A 210 -16.37 -4.31 4.05
N PHE A 211 -15.82 -3.61 5.02
CA PHE A 211 -15.37 -4.20 6.28
C PHE A 211 -15.35 -3.16 7.41
N GLU A 212 -15.48 -3.65 8.63
CA GLU A 212 -15.39 -2.82 9.82
C GLU A 212 -13.94 -2.80 10.35
N LYS A 213 -13.52 -1.64 10.83
CA LYS A 213 -12.23 -1.44 11.48
C LYS A 213 -12.41 -0.79 12.83
N SER A 214 -11.93 -1.45 13.88
CA SER A 214 -11.87 -0.90 15.23
C SER A 214 -10.49 -0.32 15.51
N TRP A 215 -10.46 0.76 16.28
CA TRP A 215 -9.29 1.48 16.69
C TRP A 215 -9.30 1.77 18.20
N THR A 216 -8.12 1.82 18.78
CA THR A 216 -7.86 2.48 20.06
C THR A 216 -7.02 3.73 19.79
N VAL A 217 -6.92 4.63 20.77
CA VAL A 217 -6.00 5.78 20.67
C VAL A 217 -4.60 5.34 20.26
N SER A 218 -4.05 4.30 20.89
CA SER A 218 -2.71 3.79 20.61
C SER A 218 -2.60 3.22 19.20
N SER A 219 -3.57 2.40 18.75
CA SER A 219 -3.49 1.81 17.40
C SER A 219 -3.69 2.85 16.30
N TYR A 220 -4.50 3.90 16.53
CA TYR A 220 -4.67 4.96 15.57
C TYR A 220 -3.45 5.88 15.49
N LEU A 221 -2.82 6.20 16.62
CA LEU A 221 -1.54 6.90 16.65
C LEU A 221 -0.46 6.12 15.88
N GLY A 222 -0.34 4.81 16.14
CA GLY A 222 0.54 3.94 15.39
C GLY A 222 0.24 3.96 13.89
N TYR A 223 -1.04 3.93 13.50
CA TYR A 223 -1.44 4.07 12.09
C TYR A 223 -1.01 5.40 11.47
N LEU A 224 -1.16 6.53 12.16
CA LEU A 224 -0.68 7.83 11.66
C LEU A 224 0.81 7.77 11.31
N TYR A 225 1.62 7.12 12.12
CA TYR A 225 3.05 6.92 11.88
C TYR A 225 3.38 5.98 10.70
N THR A 226 2.38 5.30 10.13
CA THR A 226 2.55 4.53 8.88
C THR A 226 2.21 5.34 7.63
N THR A 227 1.84 6.59 7.77
CA THR A 227 1.42 7.43 6.65
C THR A 227 2.54 8.36 6.22
N ALA A 228 2.73 8.53 4.91
CA ALA A 228 3.77 9.40 4.35
C ALA A 228 3.66 10.88 4.79
N PHE A 229 2.56 11.28 5.42
CA PHE A 229 2.32 12.65 5.88
C PHE A 229 2.51 12.86 7.38
N SER A 230 2.72 11.77 8.17
CA SER A 230 2.78 11.86 9.65
C SER A 230 3.76 10.83 10.22
N LEU A 231 4.90 10.59 9.55
CA LEU A 231 5.94 9.68 10.06
C LEU A 231 6.52 10.21 11.38
N LYS A 232 6.83 9.31 12.32
CA LYS A 232 7.35 9.68 13.64
C LYS A 232 8.58 10.59 13.57
N ILE A 233 9.44 10.39 12.56
CA ILE A 233 10.65 11.19 12.34
C ILE A 233 10.37 12.68 12.12
N PHE A 234 9.15 13.06 11.66
CA PHE A 234 8.81 14.46 11.42
C PHE A 234 8.64 15.27 12.70
N TYR A 235 8.45 14.61 13.81
CA TYR A 235 8.25 15.23 15.13
C TYR A 235 9.54 15.31 15.96
N GLY A 236 10.59 14.54 15.58
CA GLY A 236 11.88 14.54 16.26
C GLY A 236 11.73 14.28 17.77
N ASP A 237 12.42 15.10 18.58
CA ASP A 237 12.39 15.00 20.06
C ASP A 237 11.04 15.40 20.67
N LYS A 238 10.12 15.94 19.89
CA LYS A 238 8.77 16.34 20.31
C LYS A 238 7.69 15.31 20.00
N ALA A 239 8.08 14.09 19.62
CA ALA A 239 7.12 13.05 19.29
C ALA A 239 6.16 12.74 20.47
N GLU A 240 6.65 12.74 21.71
CA GLU A 240 5.80 12.49 22.90
C GLU A 240 4.78 13.63 23.13
N GLU A 241 5.13 14.88 22.83
CA GLU A 241 4.20 16.01 22.91
C GLU A 241 3.10 15.87 21.84
N PHE A 242 3.47 15.49 20.62
CA PHE A 242 2.50 15.20 19.55
C PHE A 242 1.57 14.04 19.93
N GLU A 243 2.10 12.97 20.52
CA GLU A 243 1.31 11.81 20.98
C GLU A 243 0.30 12.23 22.06
N ALA A 244 0.70 13.13 22.96
CA ALA A 244 -0.21 13.69 23.98
C ALA A 244 -1.34 14.54 23.36
N ASP A 245 -1.01 15.41 22.40
CA ASP A 245 -1.98 16.24 21.68
C ASP A 245 -3.00 15.36 20.91
N ILE A 246 -2.53 14.31 20.20
CA ILE A 246 -3.42 13.36 19.50
C ILE A 246 -4.34 12.63 20.48
N LYS A 247 -3.79 12.15 21.61
CA LYS A 247 -4.57 11.46 22.63
C LYS A 247 -5.66 12.37 23.22
N GLU A 248 -5.30 13.60 23.55
CA GLU A 248 -6.25 14.60 24.07
C GLU A 248 -7.38 14.86 23.06
N ALA A 249 -7.03 15.15 21.80
CA ALA A 249 -7.99 15.42 20.74
C ALA A 249 -8.96 14.24 20.49
N LEU A 250 -8.43 13.01 20.47
CA LEU A 250 -9.25 11.82 20.28
C LEU A 250 -10.19 11.57 21.46
N LEU A 251 -9.72 11.68 22.71
CA LEU A 251 -10.52 11.48 23.91
C LEU A 251 -11.54 12.60 24.15
N ALA A 252 -11.30 13.79 23.63
CA ALA A 252 -12.29 14.89 23.65
C ALA A 252 -13.51 14.57 22.78
N VAL A 253 -13.35 13.78 21.71
CA VAL A 253 -14.45 13.35 20.83
C VAL A 253 -15.10 12.08 21.36
N GLU A 254 -14.31 11.10 21.78
CA GLU A 254 -14.79 9.80 22.27
C GLU A 254 -14.00 9.39 23.54
N PRO A 255 -14.55 9.68 24.73
CA PRO A 255 -13.86 9.45 26.01
C PRO A 255 -13.50 7.99 26.30
N SER A 256 -14.18 7.03 25.68
CA SER A 256 -13.84 5.60 25.81
C SER A 256 -12.50 5.25 25.19
N GLY A 257 -12.01 6.08 24.27
CA GLY A 257 -10.80 5.83 23.49
C GLY A 257 -10.92 4.67 22.48
N HIS A 258 -12.14 4.23 22.20
CA HIS A 258 -12.46 3.19 21.22
C HIS A 258 -13.27 3.78 20.08
N PHE A 259 -12.83 3.55 18.86
CA PHE A 259 -13.45 4.07 17.64
C PHE A 259 -13.71 2.94 16.67
N THR A 260 -14.80 3.06 15.92
CA THR A 260 -15.13 2.10 14.85
C THR A 260 -15.43 2.88 13.57
N GLU A 261 -15.05 2.33 12.45
CA GLU A 261 -15.40 2.86 11.14
C GLU A 261 -15.73 1.74 10.17
N GLU A 262 -16.64 2.04 9.26
CA GLU A 262 -16.87 1.21 8.09
C GLU A 262 -15.95 1.68 6.96
N LEU A 263 -15.19 0.75 6.40
CA LEU A 263 -14.30 0.97 5.28
C LEU A 263 -14.76 0.13 4.09
N THR A 264 -14.45 0.59 2.90
CA THR A 264 -14.62 -0.19 1.68
C THR A 264 -13.27 -0.37 1.01
N ALA A 265 -12.76 -1.60 1.03
CA ALA A 265 -11.62 -1.94 0.21
C ALA A 265 -12.04 -2.03 -1.25
N THR A 266 -11.18 -1.55 -2.14
CA THR A 266 -11.39 -1.66 -3.58
C THR A 266 -10.35 -2.58 -4.20
N ILE A 267 -10.81 -3.41 -5.16
CA ILE A 267 -9.98 -4.24 -6.02
C ILE A 267 -10.27 -3.82 -7.45
N GLN A 268 -9.39 -3.03 -8.05
CA GLN A 268 -9.47 -2.69 -9.46
C GLN A 268 -8.67 -3.72 -10.24
N VAL A 269 -9.37 -4.56 -11.00
CA VAL A 269 -8.76 -5.61 -11.83
C VAL A 269 -8.64 -5.12 -13.25
N VAL A 270 -7.46 -5.34 -13.83
CA VAL A 270 -7.12 -4.95 -15.18
C VAL A 270 -6.63 -6.18 -15.93
N TRP A 271 -7.44 -6.69 -16.86
CA TRP A 271 -7.20 -7.94 -17.57
C TRP A 271 -6.40 -7.73 -18.85
N LYS A 272 -5.52 -8.68 -19.15
CA LYS A 272 -4.72 -8.66 -20.37
C LYS A 272 -5.62 -8.82 -21.62
N HIS A 273 -6.62 -9.68 -21.56
CA HIS A 273 -7.60 -9.95 -22.62
C HIS A 273 -9.05 -10.07 -22.11
#